data_319213b3b1e733331c74f94890cd45fb
#
_entry.id   319213b3b1e733331c74f94890cd45fb
#
_cell.length_a   1.000
_cell.length_b   1.000
_cell.length_c   1.000
_cell.angle_alpha   90.00
_cell.angle_beta   90.00
_cell.angle_gamma   90.00
#
_symmetry.space_group_name_H-M   'P 1'
#
loop_
_entity.id
_entity.type
_entity.pdbx_description
1 polymer ?
#
loop_
_entity_poly.entity_id
_entity_poly.type
_entity_poly.pdbx_seq_one_letter_code
_entity_poly.pdbx_strand_id
1 'polypeptide(L)'
;GLGDVYKRQIVVEVPALINKKGANGKKLDNYPKTFGALLNSQTGVIQLTTEAILNKSKHGAYLALLSDPIVDDAIKAEKLLNTMINKQSKFLGYLN
;
A
#
# COMPACT_ATOMS: atom_id res chain seq x y z
N GLY A 1 11.55 -9.67 16.61
CA GLY A 1 12.91 -9.20 16.66
C GLY A 1 13.12 -8.05 15.70
N LEU A 2 14.36 -7.79 15.40
CA LEU A 2 14.68 -6.74 14.45
C LEU A 2 13.94 -6.93 13.12
N GLY A 3 13.81 -8.18 12.69
CA GLY A 3 13.05 -8.52 11.50
C GLY A 3 11.58 -8.16 11.60
N ASP A 4 11.01 -8.21 12.77
CA ASP A 4 9.58 -7.92 12.95
C ASP A 4 9.29 -6.44 12.80
N VAL A 5 10.21 -5.58 13.23
CA VAL A 5 10.09 -4.14 13.04
C VAL A 5 10.09 -3.76 11.56
N TYR A 6 10.83 -4.48 10.77
CA TYR A 6 11.00 -4.19 9.35
C TYR A 6 10.17 -5.09 8.45
N LYS A 7 9.51 -6.10 9.00
CA LYS A 7 8.62 -6.96 8.22
C LYS A 7 7.38 -6.19 7.82
N ARG A 8 7.20 -6.09 6.53
CA ARG A 8 6.00 -5.51 5.95
C ARG A 8 5.00 -6.63 5.75
N GLN A 9 3.82 -6.47 6.31
CA GLN A 9 2.73 -7.40 6.12
C GLN A 9 1.81 -6.86 5.04
N ILE A 10 1.58 -7.67 4.02
CA ILE A 10 0.76 -7.31 2.88
C ILE A 10 -0.01 -8.55 2.42
N VAL A 11 -1.22 -8.35 1.95
CA VAL A 11 -2.01 -9.41 1.36
C VAL A 11 -1.55 -9.62 -0.09
N VAL A 12 -1.19 -10.85 -0.42
CA VAL A 12 -0.77 -11.22 -1.76
C VAL A 12 -1.46 -12.50 -2.20
N GLU A 13 -1.54 -12.70 -3.51
CA GLU A 13 -2.00 -13.95 -4.08
C GLU A 13 -0.83 -14.89 -4.28
N VAL A 14 -0.97 -16.10 -3.79
CA VAL A 14 0.03 -17.16 -3.95
C VAL A 14 -0.66 -18.48 -4.29
N PRO A 15 0.03 -19.41 -4.98
CA PRO A 15 -0.47 -20.76 -5.12
C PRO A 15 -0.67 -21.38 -3.75
N ALA A 16 -1.72 -22.13 -3.58
CA ALA A 16 -2.04 -22.77 -2.31
C ALA A 16 -2.35 -24.25 -2.50
N LEU A 17 -1.98 -25.04 -1.49
CA LEU A 17 -2.36 -26.43 -1.40
C LEU A 17 -3.55 -26.55 -0.46
N ILE A 18 -4.65 -27.14 -0.95
CA ILE A 18 -5.84 -27.38 -0.13
C ILE A 18 -5.88 -28.85 0.27
N ASN A 19 -5.96 -29.10 1.57
CA ASN A 19 -6.04 -30.45 2.12
C ASN A 19 -6.91 -30.46 3.38
N LYS A 20 -6.92 -31.56 4.12
CA LYS A 20 -7.71 -31.71 5.35
C LYS A 20 -7.35 -30.69 6.43
N LYS A 21 -6.14 -30.12 6.37
CA LYS A 21 -5.67 -29.08 7.31
C LYS A 21 -6.06 -27.66 6.89
N GLY A 22 -6.73 -27.52 5.73
CA GLY A 22 -7.14 -26.23 5.19
C GLY A 22 -6.30 -25.80 3.99
N ALA A 23 -6.30 -24.50 3.72
CA ALA A 23 -5.53 -23.90 2.65
C ALA A 23 -4.17 -23.44 3.16
N ASN A 24 -3.11 -23.89 2.48
CA ASN A 24 -1.74 -23.51 2.83
C ASN A 24 -1.07 -22.83 1.63
N GLY A 25 -0.66 -21.60 1.81
CA GLY A 25 0.06 -20.86 0.78
C GLY A 25 1.42 -21.50 0.51
N LYS A 26 1.79 -21.54 -0.76
CA LYS A 26 3.11 -22.02 -1.17
C LYS A 26 4.05 -20.85 -1.36
N LYS A 27 5.28 -21.00 -0.86
CA LYS A 27 6.35 -20.08 -1.14
C LYS A 27 6.70 -20.15 -2.63
N LEU A 28 6.83 -18.98 -3.25
CA LEU A 28 7.28 -18.87 -4.64
C LEU A 28 8.80 -18.94 -4.69
N ASP A 29 9.34 -19.97 -5.33
CA ASP A 29 10.76 -20.11 -5.56
C ASP A 29 11.14 -19.49 -6.89
N ASN A 30 12.36 -18.97 -6.98
CA ASN A 30 12.91 -18.38 -8.22
C ASN A 30 12.05 -17.25 -8.79
N TYR A 31 11.39 -16.48 -7.93
CA TYR A 31 10.61 -15.33 -8.37
C TYR A 31 11.53 -14.27 -8.98
N PRO A 32 11.22 -13.74 -10.18
CA PRO A 32 12.08 -12.76 -10.82
C PRO A 32 12.31 -11.52 -9.96
N LYS A 33 13.57 -11.15 -9.74
CA LYS A 33 13.94 -10.00 -8.89
C LYS A 33 13.30 -8.70 -9.38
N THR A 34 13.17 -8.54 -10.70
CA THR A 34 12.55 -7.36 -11.30
C THR A 34 11.10 -7.19 -10.84
N PHE A 35 10.32 -8.27 -10.88
CA PHE A 35 8.95 -8.25 -10.38
C PHE A 35 8.89 -8.07 -8.87
N GLY A 36 9.82 -8.67 -8.14
CA GLY A 36 9.93 -8.48 -6.70
C GLY A 36 10.16 -7.02 -6.34
N ALA A 37 11.01 -6.33 -7.09
CA ALA A 37 11.28 -4.91 -6.89
C ALA A 37 10.03 -4.05 -7.15
N LEU A 38 9.28 -4.35 -8.21
CA LEU A 38 8.01 -3.66 -8.50
C LEU A 38 6.99 -3.87 -7.38
N LEU A 39 6.82 -5.10 -6.92
CA LEU A 39 5.91 -5.40 -5.81
C LEU A 39 6.33 -4.72 -4.52
N ASN A 40 7.63 -4.64 -4.26
CA ASN A 40 8.15 -3.96 -3.08
C ASN A 40 7.87 -2.46 -3.12
N SER A 41 7.96 -1.84 -4.29
CA SER A 41 7.57 -0.44 -4.48
C SER A 41 6.09 -0.21 -4.14
N GLN A 42 5.20 -1.07 -4.63
CA GLN A 42 3.77 -1.00 -4.32
C GLN A 42 3.49 -1.27 -2.85
N THR A 43 4.25 -2.14 -2.21
CA THR A 43 4.15 -2.37 -0.76
C THR A 43 4.42 -1.09 0.02
N GLY A 44 5.38 -0.29 -0.40
CA GLY A 44 5.67 1.02 0.21
C GLY A 44 4.48 1.97 0.11
N VAL A 45 3.84 2.05 -1.06
CA VAL A 45 2.64 2.87 -1.26
C VAL A 45 1.51 2.44 -0.32
N ILE A 46 1.25 1.14 -0.25
CA ILE A 46 0.19 0.58 0.61
C ILE A 46 0.48 0.89 2.07
N GLN A 47 1.70 0.74 2.51
CA GLN A 47 2.11 1.03 3.89
C GLN A 47 1.90 2.50 4.24
N LEU A 48 2.34 3.42 3.38
CA LEU A 48 2.16 4.85 3.59
C LEU A 48 0.67 5.23 3.62
N THR A 49 -0.13 4.61 2.77
CA THR A 49 -1.58 4.82 2.76
C THR A 49 -2.21 4.35 4.07
N THR A 50 -1.82 3.18 4.56
CA THR A 50 -2.31 2.64 5.83
C THR A 50 -1.93 3.56 6.98
N GLU A 51 -0.69 4.02 7.04
CA GLU A 51 -0.24 4.94 8.08
C GLU A 51 -0.99 6.27 8.03
N ALA A 52 -1.27 6.78 6.83
CA ALA A 52 -2.05 8.01 6.65
C ALA A 52 -3.46 7.86 7.22
N ILE A 53 -4.09 6.71 7.01
CA ILE A 53 -5.42 6.41 7.56
C ILE A 53 -5.37 6.33 9.09
N LEU A 54 -4.43 5.58 9.63
CA LEU A 54 -4.30 5.39 11.07
C LEU A 54 -3.97 6.69 11.80
N ASN A 55 -3.14 7.53 11.21
CA ASN A 55 -2.74 8.81 11.78
C ASN A 55 -3.68 9.96 11.41
N LYS A 56 -4.70 9.70 10.61
CA LYS A 56 -5.65 10.71 10.10
C LYS A 56 -4.92 11.89 9.44
N SER A 57 -3.89 11.59 8.65
CA SER A 57 -2.97 12.57 8.10
C SER A 57 -3.21 12.80 6.61
N LYS A 58 -3.70 13.98 6.25
CA LYS A 58 -3.79 14.42 4.86
C LYS A 58 -2.41 14.49 4.21
N HIS A 59 -1.42 15.01 4.96
CA HIS A 59 -0.04 15.08 4.49
C HIS A 59 0.52 13.68 4.21
N GLY A 60 0.24 12.71 5.10
CA GLY A 60 0.60 11.32 4.88
C GLY A 60 -0.04 10.74 3.63
N ALA A 61 -1.30 11.03 3.38
CA ALA A 61 -1.99 10.61 2.16
C ALA A 61 -1.35 11.22 0.90
N TYR A 62 -0.95 12.47 0.97
CA TYR A 62 -0.23 13.12 -0.13
C TYR A 62 1.11 12.45 -0.39
N LEU A 63 1.88 12.14 0.64
CA LEU A 63 3.15 11.42 0.50
C LEU A 63 2.95 10.02 -0.08
N ALA A 64 1.88 9.33 0.30
CA ALA A 64 1.54 8.05 -0.27
C ALA A 64 1.28 8.15 -1.78
N LEU A 65 0.53 9.15 -2.22
CA LEU A 65 0.33 9.40 -3.64
C LEU A 65 1.64 9.67 -4.38
N LEU A 66 2.51 10.51 -3.82
CA LEU A 66 3.78 10.85 -4.44
C LEU A 66 4.74 9.66 -4.53
N SER A 67 4.59 8.68 -3.66
CA SER A 67 5.43 7.47 -3.68
C SER A 67 5.01 6.48 -4.76
N ASP A 68 3.82 6.63 -5.34
CA ASP A 68 3.35 5.77 -6.40
C ASP A 68 4.03 6.14 -7.72
N PRO A 69 4.72 5.20 -8.39
CA PRO A 69 5.42 5.49 -9.65
C PRO A 69 4.52 6.00 -10.78
N ILE A 70 3.21 5.74 -10.70
CA ILE A 70 2.25 6.22 -11.71
C ILE A 70 1.99 7.72 -11.56
N VAL A 71 2.18 8.26 -10.35
CA VAL A 71 1.95 9.68 -10.08
C VAL A 71 3.22 10.46 -10.41
N ASP A 72 3.17 11.28 -11.45
CA ASP A 72 4.32 12.02 -11.98
C ASP A 72 4.22 13.55 -11.80
N ASP A 73 3.13 14.04 -11.25
CA ASP A 73 2.89 15.47 -11.06
C ASP A 73 2.39 15.77 -9.65
N ALA A 74 3.25 16.37 -8.83
CA ALA A 74 2.95 16.66 -7.42
C ALA A 74 1.80 17.66 -7.25
N ILE A 75 1.69 18.66 -8.13
CA ILE A 75 0.64 19.68 -8.06
C ILE A 75 -0.71 19.06 -8.39
N LYS A 76 -0.76 18.22 -9.42
CA LYS A 76 -1.99 17.50 -9.79
C LYS A 76 -2.38 16.49 -8.71
N ALA A 77 -1.41 15.82 -8.08
CA ALA A 77 -1.67 14.90 -6.99
C ALA A 77 -2.33 15.61 -5.79
N GLU A 78 -1.84 16.78 -5.43
CA GLU A 78 -2.43 17.59 -4.36
C GLU A 78 -3.86 18.01 -4.69
N LYS A 79 -4.09 18.49 -5.92
CA LYS A 79 -5.43 18.86 -6.37
C LYS A 79 -6.39 17.66 -6.37
N LEU A 80 -5.91 16.52 -6.83
CA LEU A 80 -6.69 15.30 -6.83
C LEU A 80 -7.08 14.89 -5.41
N LEU A 81 -6.12 14.90 -4.49
CA LEU A 81 -6.36 14.54 -3.09
C LEU A 81 -7.40 15.45 -2.47
N ASN A 82 -7.25 16.76 -2.63
CA ASN A 82 -8.21 17.74 -2.11
C ASN A 82 -9.61 17.56 -2.71
N THR A 83 -9.69 17.29 -4.00
CA THR A 83 -10.95 17.03 -4.68
C THR A 83 -11.64 15.78 -4.15
N MET A 84 -10.88 14.70 -3.98
CA MET A 84 -11.43 13.44 -3.48
C MET A 84 -11.87 13.55 -2.02
N ILE A 85 -11.12 14.22 -1.18
CA ILE A 85 -11.51 14.46 0.21
C ILE A 85 -12.82 15.25 0.26
N ASN A 86 -12.96 16.27 -0.58
CA ASN A 86 -14.16 17.09 -0.64
C ASN A 86 -15.36 16.30 -1.15
N LYS A 87 -15.22 15.61 -2.26
CA LYS A 87 -16.30 14.82 -2.88
C LYS A 87 -16.75 13.65 -2.03
N GLN A 88 -15.84 13.06 -1.27
CA GLN A 88 -16.10 11.93 -0.41
C GLN A 88 -15.95 12.28 1.07
N SER A 89 -16.34 13.50 1.42
CA SER A 89 -16.19 14.02 2.78
C SER A 89 -16.85 13.14 3.85
N LYS A 90 -17.92 12.44 3.48
CA LYS A 90 -18.58 11.48 4.37
C LYS A 90 -17.61 10.40 4.88
N PHE A 91 -16.65 9.99 4.06
CA PHE A 91 -15.68 8.93 4.39
C PHE A 91 -14.27 9.48 4.66
N LEU A 92 -13.89 10.56 4.00
CA LEU A 92 -12.52 11.09 4.01
C LEU A 92 -12.38 12.42 4.74
N GLY A 93 -13.48 12.99 5.24
CA GLY A 93 -13.46 14.30 5.91
C GLY A 93 -12.61 14.34 7.18
N TYR A 94 -12.22 13.19 7.72
CA TYR A 94 -11.33 13.11 8.88
C TYR A 94 -9.86 13.40 8.56
N LEU A 95 -9.48 13.42 7.29
CA LEU A 95 -8.11 13.71 6.88
C LEU A 95 -7.82 15.21 6.97
N ASN A 96 -6.84 15.51 7.73
CA ASN A 96 -6.41 16.88 7.98
C ASN A 96 -5.05 17.18 7.35
#